data_5ee7df500fde566fa0e232f013efe53f
#
_entry.id   5ee7df500fde566fa0e232f013efe53f
#
_cell.length_a   1.000
_cell.length_b   1.000
_cell.length_c   1.000
_cell.angle_alpha   90.00
_cell.angle_beta   90.00
_cell.angle_gamma   90.00
#
_symmetry.space_group_name_H-M   'P 1'
#
loop_
_entity.id
_entity.type
_entity.pdbx_description
1 polymer ?
#
loop_
_entity_poly.entity_id
_entity_poly.type
_entity_poly.pdbx_seq_one_letter_code
_entity_poly.pdbx_strand_id
1 'polypeptide(L)'
;THLRAQLEQGLYRINQKLLARLNQLIPHHLSQELFYCLNFSLQQTHKKPLEEIGDLDFWQAATTLLLTGGNEWRKQLRKSEGFPATSTLKNKTEKAQYSAIKKRMSDLIVCLSQQTALKEALIDLKQAPPLHYSETQWQTLNALFELLPVLVAHLKIIFQQQQKVDYNEILLAACAALGQAENPSDLALRLDYQIEHLLIDEFQDTSSTQLQLIEKLTAGWQNQDG
;
A
#
# COMPACT_ATOMS: atom_id res chain seq x y z
N THR A 1 11.48 -18.40 5.72
CA THR A 1 11.81 -17.36 6.74
C THR A 1 12.37 -16.08 6.12
N HIS A 2 13.36 -16.16 5.21
CA HIS A 2 13.96 -14.95 4.59
C HIS A 2 12.96 -14.21 3.67
N LEU A 3 12.21 -14.92 2.83
CA LEU A 3 11.20 -14.35 1.94
C LEU A 3 10.08 -13.64 2.74
N ARG A 4 9.62 -14.26 3.84
CA ARG A 4 8.63 -13.63 4.73
C ARG A 4 9.12 -12.28 5.25
N ALA A 5 10.35 -12.23 5.74
CA ALA A 5 10.96 -10.99 6.25
C ALA A 5 11.07 -9.91 5.16
N GLN A 6 11.44 -10.29 3.93
CA GLN A 6 11.50 -9.34 2.81
C GLN A 6 10.14 -8.78 2.44
N LEU A 7 9.09 -9.63 2.39
CA LEU A 7 7.73 -9.19 2.10
C LEU A 7 7.19 -8.29 3.21
N GLU A 8 7.38 -8.67 4.49
CA GLU A 8 6.96 -7.85 5.64
C GLU A 8 7.73 -6.51 5.69
N GLN A 9 8.98 -6.47 5.28
CA GLN A 9 9.71 -5.21 5.11
C GLN A 9 9.10 -4.31 4.02
N GLY A 10 8.58 -4.89 2.95
CA GLY A 10 7.81 -4.17 1.92
C GLY A 10 6.53 -3.56 2.50
N LEU A 11 5.76 -4.34 3.27
CA LEU A 11 4.55 -3.87 3.96
C LEU A 11 4.86 -2.73 4.93
N TYR A 12 5.95 -2.85 5.70
CA TYR A 12 6.41 -1.80 6.60
C TYR A 12 6.70 -0.49 5.84
N ARG A 13 7.42 -0.55 4.71
CA ARG A 13 7.73 0.63 3.89
C ARG A 13 6.47 1.33 3.36
N ILE A 14 5.46 0.56 2.95
CA ILE A 14 4.17 1.12 2.49
C ILE A 14 3.51 1.88 3.62
N ASN A 15 3.39 1.27 4.80
CA ASN A 15 2.81 1.90 5.97
C ASN A 15 3.58 3.16 6.39
N GLN A 16 4.91 3.13 6.38
CA GLN A 16 5.74 4.30 6.72
C GLN A 16 5.51 5.49 5.76
N LYS A 17 5.32 5.25 4.47
CA LYS A 17 4.97 6.32 3.52
C LYS A 17 3.61 6.93 3.81
N LEU A 18 2.61 6.11 4.16
CA LEU A 18 1.28 6.59 4.54
C LEU A 18 1.32 7.41 5.83
N LEU A 19 2.05 6.94 6.85
CA LEU A 19 2.23 7.65 8.11
C LEU A 19 2.94 8.99 7.92
N ALA A 20 3.99 9.04 7.13
CA ALA A 20 4.70 10.29 6.81
C ALA A 20 3.75 11.30 6.13
N ARG A 21 2.92 10.85 5.18
CA ARG A 21 1.90 11.70 4.53
C ARG A 21 0.88 12.22 5.55
N LEU A 22 0.34 11.37 6.41
CA LEU A 22 -0.63 11.76 7.44
C LEU A 22 -0.04 12.75 8.42
N ASN A 23 1.18 12.55 8.90
CA ASN A 23 1.87 13.43 9.82
C ASN A 23 2.17 14.82 9.21
N GLN A 24 2.32 14.91 7.90
CA GLN A 24 2.49 16.20 7.20
C GLN A 24 1.16 16.94 7.00
N LEU A 25 0.04 16.23 6.89
CA LEU A 25 -1.26 16.83 6.63
C LEU A 25 -1.89 17.50 7.85
N ILE A 26 -1.54 17.09 9.08
CA ILE A 26 -2.10 17.65 10.30
C ILE A 26 -1.06 18.50 11.05
N PRO A 27 -1.35 19.76 11.35
CA PRO A 27 -0.51 20.57 12.24
C PRO A 27 -0.32 19.93 13.62
N HIS A 28 0.87 20.08 14.19
CA HIS A 28 1.25 19.43 15.44
C HIS A 28 0.28 19.69 16.60
N HIS A 29 -0.24 20.91 16.74
CA HIS A 29 -1.19 21.26 17.79
C HIS A 29 -2.54 20.50 17.65
N LEU A 30 -3.00 20.25 16.42
CA LEU A 30 -4.21 19.46 16.18
C LEU A 30 -3.95 17.96 16.43
N SER A 31 -2.75 17.47 16.14
CA SER A 31 -2.35 16.10 16.46
C SER A 31 -2.32 15.87 17.98
N GLN A 32 -1.82 16.84 18.76
CA GLN A 32 -1.84 16.80 20.24
C GLN A 32 -3.27 16.79 20.79
N GLU A 33 -4.12 17.64 20.25
CA GLU A 33 -5.54 17.71 20.63
C GLU A 33 -6.27 16.39 20.30
N LEU A 34 -6.02 15.86 19.13
CA LEU A 34 -6.57 14.58 18.70
C LEU A 34 -6.07 13.42 19.59
N PHE A 35 -4.79 13.41 19.94
CA PHE A 35 -4.19 12.41 20.84
C PHE A 35 -4.86 12.41 22.21
N TYR A 36 -5.10 13.60 22.76
CA TYR A 36 -5.81 13.74 24.04
C TYR A 36 -7.23 13.17 23.96
N CYS A 37 -7.99 13.52 22.94
CA CYS A 37 -9.35 13.04 22.72
C CYS A 37 -9.42 11.52 22.46
N LEU A 38 -8.44 10.98 21.72
CA LEU A 38 -8.31 9.55 21.45
C LEU A 38 -8.03 8.76 22.72
N ASN A 39 -7.05 9.18 23.53
CA ASN A 39 -6.74 8.50 24.78
C ASN A 39 -7.91 8.54 25.76
N PHE A 40 -8.66 9.63 25.81
CA PHE A 40 -9.90 9.67 26.57
C PHE A 40 -10.92 8.64 26.05
N SER A 41 -11.15 8.57 24.76
CA SER A 41 -12.04 7.58 24.12
C SER A 41 -11.62 6.15 24.40
N LEU A 42 -10.32 5.83 24.27
CA LEU A 42 -9.77 4.51 24.52
C LEU A 42 -9.92 4.09 25.98
N GLN A 43 -9.67 5.01 26.93
CA GLN A 43 -9.89 4.78 28.35
C GLN A 43 -11.35 4.42 28.64
N GLN A 44 -12.32 5.11 28.04
CA GLN A 44 -13.74 4.86 28.23
C GLN A 44 -14.19 3.53 27.60
N THR A 45 -13.48 3.03 26.62
CA THR A 45 -13.75 1.73 25.94
C THR A 45 -12.87 0.60 26.45
N HIS A 46 -12.11 0.81 27.55
CA HIS A 46 -11.20 -0.17 28.15
C HIS A 46 -10.15 -0.72 27.18
N LYS A 47 -9.68 0.11 26.26
CA LYS A 47 -8.60 -0.21 25.32
C LYS A 47 -7.27 0.35 25.80
N LYS A 48 -6.15 -0.21 25.27
CA LYS A 48 -4.80 0.26 25.57
C LYS A 48 -4.66 1.73 25.16
N PRO A 49 -4.09 2.60 26.01
CA PRO A 49 -3.79 3.99 25.65
C PRO A 49 -2.71 4.05 24.56
N LEU A 50 -2.73 5.13 23.79
CA LEU A 50 -1.69 5.43 22.80
C LEU A 50 -0.43 5.93 23.51
N GLU A 51 0.74 5.55 22.98
CA GLU A 51 2.05 5.89 23.53
C GLU A 51 2.69 7.07 22.77
N GLU A 52 2.51 7.10 21.46
CA GLU A 52 3.13 8.09 20.58
C GLU A 52 2.12 8.78 19.66
N ILE A 53 2.40 10.06 19.33
CA ILE A 53 1.64 10.82 18.32
C ILE A 53 2.23 10.54 16.95
N GLY A 54 1.38 10.16 16.02
CA GLY A 54 1.77 10.00 14.61
C GLY A 54 2.30 8.62 14.24
N ASP A 55 2.27 7.67 15.17
CA ASP A 55 2.54 6.27 14.90
C ASP A 55 1.33 5.56 14.25
N LEU A 56 1.47 4.27 13.97
CA LEU A 56 0.42 3.49 13.33
C LEU A 56 -0.81 3.34 14.22
N ASP A 57 -0.63 3.08 15.51
CA ASP A 57 -1.71 2.89 16.47
C ASP A 57 -2.53 4.18 16.64
N PHE A 58 -1.84 5.33 16.72
CA PHE A 58 -2.47 6.64 16.72
C PHE A 58 -3.35 6.87 15.50
N TRP A 59 -2.81 6.64 14.30
CA TRP A 59 -3.55 6.90 13.07
C TRP A 59 -4.68 5.89 12.82
N GLN A 60 -4.53 4.64 13.24
CA GLN A 60 -5.62 3.64 13.19
C GLN A 60 -6.75 4.01 14.16
N ALA A 61 -6.43 4.43 15.38
CA ALA A 61 -7.40 4.91 16.33
C ALA A 61 -8.09 6.19 15.84
N ALA A 62 -7.32 7.14 15.29
CA ALA A 62 -7.83 8.36 14.68
C ALA A 62 -8.80 8.04 13.52
N THR A 63 -8.42 7.17 12.61
CA THR A 63 -9.27 6.78 11.48
C THR A 63 -10.59 6.18 11.94
N THR A 64 -10.56 5.31 12.96
CA THR A 64 -11.76 4.68 13.53
C THR A 64 -12.68 5.71 14.18
N LEU A 65 -12.13 6.74 14.83
CA LEU A 65 -12.90 7.76 15.52
C LEU A 65 -13.40 8.86 14.58
N LEU A 66 -12.60 9.28 13.60
CA LEU A 66 -12.90 10.36 12.67
C LEU A 66 -13.86 9.91 11.56
N LEU A 67 -13.71 8.69 11.04
CA LEU A 67 -14.50 8.19 9.92
C LEU A 67 -15.54 7.15 10.37
N THR A 68 -16.63 7.08 9.61
CA THR A 68 -17.62 6.01 9.71
C THR A 68 -17.17 4.76 8.94
N GLY A 69 -17.93 3.66 9.07
CA GLY A 69 -17.73 2.45 8.24
C GLY A 69 -17.80 2.72 6.74
N GLY A 70 -18.63 3.69 6.31
CA GLY A 70 -18.77 4.13 4.93
C GLY A 70 -17.81 5.23 4.49
N ASN A 71 -16.70 5.42 5.20
CA ASN A 71 -15.64 6.41 4.89
C ASN A 71 -16.10 7.87 4.88
N GLU A 72 -17.20 8.19 5.57
CA GLU A 72 -17.64 9.56 5.76
C GLU A 72 -17.18 10.11 7.11
N TRP A 73 -16.97 11.44 7.19
CA TRP A 73 -16.66 12.09 8.45
C TRP A 73 -17.78 11.85 9.47
N ARG A 74 -17.39 11.48 10.68
CA ARG A 74 -18.33 11.17 11.74
C ARG A 74 -19.01 12.45 12.24
N LYS A 75 -20.32 12.50 12.13
CA LYS A 75 -21.14 13.65 12.56
C LYS A 75 -21.54 13.58 14.04
N GLN A 76 -21.57 12.38 14.62
CA GLN A 76 -22.01 12.17 16.00
C GLN A 76 -21.09 11.15 16.70
N LEU A 77 -20.71 11.48 17.92
CA LEU A 77 -19.95 10.62 18.82
C LEU A 77 -20.91 9.87 19.76
N ARG A 78 -20.79 8.56 19.83
CA ARG A 78 -21.66 7.66 20.60
C ARG A 78 -20.88 6.94 21.70
N LYS A 79 -21.61 6.18 22.52
CA LYS A 79 -21.01 5.36 23.58
C LYS A 79 -20.00 4.33 23.05
N SER A 80 -20.24 3.78 21.86
CA SER A 80 -19.33 2.85 21.19
C SER A 80 -17.95 3.46 20.89
N GLU A 81 -17.90 4.78 20.71
CA GLU A 81 -16.68 5.56 20.50
C GLU A 81 -16.16 6.20 21.81
N GLY A 82 -16.61 5.73 22.98
CA GLY A 82 -16.18 6.25 24.28
C GLY A 82 -16.83 7.58 24.70
N PHE A 83 -17.90 8.03 24.00
CA PHE A 83 -18.60 9.27 24.30
C PHE A 83 -20.08 9.00 24.65
N PRO A 84 -20.36 8.52 25.87
CA PRO A 84 -21.71 8.26 26.31
C PRO A 84 -22.57 9.55 26.37
N ALA A 85 -23.89 9.39 26.37
CA ALA A 85 -24.78 10.50 26.60
C ALA A 85 -24.58 11.05 28.03
N THR A 86 -24.48 12.37 28.17
CA THR A 86 -24.27 13.02 29.49
C THR A 86 -25.39 12.77 30.47
N SER A 87 -26.59 12.40 30.00
CA SER A 87 -27.72 11.99 30.82
C SER A 87 -27.48 10.70 31.63
N THR A 88 -26.59 9.84 31.17
CA THR A 88 -26.27 8.56 31.84
C THR A 88 -25.27 8.70 32.98
N LEU A 89 -24.59 9.84 33.11
CA LEU A 89 -23.60 10.10 34.13
C LEU A 89 -24.26 10.68 35.39
N LYS A 90 -23.84 10.20 36.57
CA LYS A 90 -24.44 10.61 37.85
C LYS A 90 -23.76 11.83 38.45
N ASN A 91 -22.45 11.99 38.23
CA ASN A 91 -21.64 13.05 38.84
C ASN A 91 -21.65 14.32 37.99
N LYS A 92 -21.89 15.49 38.59
CA LYS A 92 -21.95 16.78 37.91
C LYS A 92 -20.61 17.21 37.32
N THR A 93 -19.51 16.91 38.02
CA THR A 93 -18.14 17.21 37.57
C THR A 93 -17.77 16.37 36.37
N GLU A 94 -18.07 15.07 36.40
CA GLU A 94 -17.87 14.17 35.27
C GLU A 94 -18.67 14.60 34.04
N LYS A 95 -19.95 14.97 34.20
CA LYS A 95 -20.78 15.49 33.12
C LYS A 95 -20.15 16.68 32.41
N ALA A 96 -19.62 17.63 33.19
CA ALA A 96 -18.97 18.82 32.64
C ALA A 96 -17.71 18.45 31.84
N GLN A 97 -16.87 17.55 32.40
CA GLN A 97 -15.66 17.07 31.74
C GLN A 97 -15.97 16.32 30.44
N TYR A 98 -16.90 15.37 30.47
CA TYR A 98 -17.31 14.62 29.26
C TYR A 98 -17.91 15.53 28.20
N SER A 99 -18.74 16.50 28.58
CA SER A 99 -19.32 17.46 27.66
C SER A 99 -18.23 18.31 26.99
N ALA A 100 -17.24 18.77 27.77
CA ALA A 100 -16.15 19.55 27.24
C ALA A 100 -15.29 18.76 26.24
N ILE A 101 -14.89 17.52 26.58
CA ILE A 101 -14.07 16.68 25.68
C ILE A 101 -14.85 16.28 24.43
N LYS A 102 -16.14 15.95 24.57
CA LYS A 102 -17.01 15.64 23.42
C LYS A 102 -17.13 16.83 22.48
N LYS A 103 -17.26 18.05 23.02
CA LYS A 103 -17.29 19.28 22.23
C LYS A 103 -15.96 19.48 21.51
N ARG A 104 -14.83 19.38 22.22
CA ARG A 104 -13.48 19.50 21.64
C ARG A 104 -13.29 18.53 20.47
N MET A 105 -13.70 17.26 20.64
CA MET A 105 -13.59 16.26 19.58
C MET A 105 -14.51 16.59 18.39
N SER A 106 -15.72 17.08 18.64
CA SER A 106 -16.63 17.49 17.57
C SER A 106 -16.09 18.68 16.78
N ASP A 107 -15.54 19.68 17.46
CA ASP A 107 -14.91 20.85 16.85
C ASP A 107 -13.67 20.44 16.00
N LEU A 108 -12.88 19.48 16.52
CA LEU A 108 -11.77 18.89 15.80
C LEU A 108 -12.23 18.20 14.49
N ILE A 109 -13.26 17.36 14.55
CA ILE A 109 -13.79 16.69 13.35
C ILE A 109 -14.23 17.72 12.31
N VAL A 110 -14.92 18.79 12.73
CA VAL A 110 -15.33 19.87 11.83
C VAL A 110 -14.11 20.54 11.19
N CYS A 111 -13.09 20.87 11.98
CA CYS A 111 -11.85 21.48 11.49
C CYS A 111 -11.14 20.57 10.47
N LEU A 112 -10.93 19.30 10.82
CA LEU A 112 -10.23 18.32 9.97
C LEU A 112 -11.02 17.95 8.73
N SER A 113 -12.37 18.04 8.78
CA SER A 113 -13.24 17.71 7.65
C SER A 113 -13.09 18.64 6.45
N GLN A 114 -12.48 19.80 6.63
CA GLN A 114 -12.18 20.73 5.55
C GLN A 114 -11.03 20.25 4.65
N GLN A 115 -10.26 19.24 5.09
CA GLN A 115 -9.09 18.75 4.38
C GLN A 115 -9.42 17.47 3.60
N THR A 116 -9.67 17.60 2.30
CA THR A 116 -9.95 16.44 1.42
C THR A 116 -8.78 15.46 1.38
N ALA A 117 -7.55 15.96 1.27
CA ALA A 117 -6.35 15.14 1.24
C ALA A 117 -6.17 14.28 2.51
N LEU A 118 -6.59 14.80 3.68
CA LEU A 118 -6.57 14.04 4.91
C LEU A 118 -7.58 12.89 4.89
N LYS A 119 -8.80 13.15 4.40
CA LYS A 119 -9.83 12.10 4.26
C LYS A 119 -9.32 10.95 3.40
N GLU A 120 -8.74 11.26 2.24
CA GLU A 120 -8.16 10.28 1.33
C GLU A 120 -7.05 9.46 2.02
N ALA A 121 -6.11 10.13 2.67
CA ALA A 121 -5.01 9.46 3.37
C ALA A 121 -5.49 8.55 4.53
N LEU A 122 -6.57 8.93 5.24
CA LEU A 122 -7.19 8.09 6.26
C LEU A 122 -7.90 6.87 5.65
N ILE A 123 -8.50 7.01 4.47
CA ILE A 123 -9.10 5.90 3.73
C ILE A 123 -8.02 4.94 3.24
N ASP A 124 -6.93 5.47 2.68
CA ASP A 124 -5.76 4.68 2.26
C ASP A 124 -5.20 3.86 3.43
N LEU A 125 -5.08 4.48 4.62
CA LEU A 125 -4.63 3.78 5.83
C LEU A 125 -5.59 2.66 6.26
N LYS A 126 -6.89 2.87 6.12
CA LYS A 126 -7.90 1.85 6.45
C LYS A 126 -7.80 0.62 5.55
N GLN A 127 -7.32 0.80 4.32
CA GLN A 127 -7.10 -0.24 3.32
C GLN A 127 -5.65 -0.75 3.32
N ALA A 128 -4.78 -0.12 4.09
CA ALA A 128 -3.38 -0.49 4.14
C ALA A 128 -3.19 -1.94 4.61
N PRO A 129 -2.23 -2.67 4.04
CA PRO A 129 -1.96 -4.02 4.46
C PRO A 129 -1.41 -4.05 5.89
N PRO A 130 -1.64 -5.14 6.64
CA PRO A 130 -1.07 -5.31 7.98
C PRO A 130 0.47 -5.35 7.90
N LEU A 131 1.16 -4.98 8.99
CA LEU A 131 2.63 -5.00 9.04
C LEU A 131 3.20 -6.41 8.95
N HIS A 132 2.47 -7.40 9.43
CA HIS A 132 2.88 -8.80 9.48
C HIS A 132 1.78 -9.70 8.96
N TYR A 133 2.18 -10.75 8.29
CA TYR A 133 1.25 -11.82 7.91
C TYR A 133 0.89 -12.66 9.14
N SER A 134 -0.40 -12.94 9.33
CA SER A 134 -0.82 -13.99 10.25
C SER A 134 -0.28 -15.35 9.77
N GLU A 135 -0.18 -16.33 10.67
CA GLU A 135 0.34 -17.64 10.30
C GLU A 135 -0.51 -18.30 9.20
N THR A 136 -1.83 -18.17 9.27
CA THR A 136 -2.74 -18.67 8.23
C THR A 136 -2.52 -17.98 6.86
N GLN A 137 -2.35 -16.66 6.86
CA GLN A 137 -2.04 -15.92 5.62
C GLN A 137 -0.69 -16.36 5.04
N TRP A 138 0.32 -16.54 5.89
CA TRP A 138 1.63 -16.99 5.46
C TRP A 138 1.58 -18.40 4.87
N GLN A 139 0.88 -19.34 5.50
CA GLN A 139 0.69 -20.70 4.97
C GLN A 139 0.01 -20.68 3.61
N THR A 140 -1.01 -19.84 3.43
CA THR A 140 -1.69 -19.67 2.13
C THR A 140 -0.73 -19.13 1.06
N LEU A 141 0.05 -18.09 1.39
CA LEU A 141 1.04 -17.54 0.47
C LEU A 141 2.11 -18.57 0.11
N ASN A 142 2.61 -19.30 1.08
CA ASN A 142 3.61 -20.34 0.84
C ASN A 142 3.08 -21.44 -0.09
N ALA A 143 1.85 -21.91 0.13
CA ALA A 143 1.20 -22.87 -0.75
C ALA A 143 1.04 -22.33 -2.19
N LEU A 144 0.73 -21.04 -2.37
CA LEU A 144 0.69 -20.40 -3.68
C LEU A 144 2.06 -20.36 -4.34
N PHE A 145 3.13 -20.03 -3.60
CA PHE A 145 4.49 -20.03 -4.13
C PHE A 145 4.97 -21.42 -4.56
N GLU A 146 4.54 -22.48 -3.86
CA GLU A 146 4.82 -23.87 -4.25
C GLU A 146 4.01 -24.30 -5.47
N LEU A 147 2.77 -23.82 -5.60
CA LEU A 147 1.87 -24.16 -6.71
C LEU A 147 2.24 -23.46 -8.02
N LEU A 148 2.67 -22.19 -7.97
CA LEU A 148 2.94 -21.39 -9.18
C LEU A 148 3.93 -22.04 -10.16
N PRO A 149 5.08 -22.58 -9.75
CA PRO A 149 6.01 -23.26 -10.66
C PRO A 149 5.38 -24.48 -11.35
N VAL A 150 4.54 -25.21 -10.63
CA VAL A 150 3.82 -26.39 -11.17
C VAL A 150 2.80 -25.94 -12.24
N LEU A 151 2.05 -24.87 -11.98
CA LEU A 151 1.11 -24.29 -12.95
C LEU A 151 1.83 -23.81 -14.22
N VAL A 152 2.98 -23.13 -14.07
CA VAL A 152 3.81 -22.68 -15.20
C VAL A 152 4.31 -23.86 -16.00
N ALA A 153 4.76 -24.94 -15.36
CA ALA A 153 5.20 -26.14 -16.04
C ALA A 153 4.06 -26.79 -16.84
N HIS A 154 2.87 -26.90 -16.24
CA HIS A 154 1.68 -27.39 -16.95
C HIS A 154 1.27 -26.50 -18.12
N LEU A 155 1.31 -25.18 -17.96
CA LEU A 155 1.01 -24.25 -19.04
C LEU A 155 1.97 -24.44 -20.23
N LYS A 156 3.25 -24.63 -19.99
CA LYS A 156 4.24 -24.92 -21.05
C LYS A 156 3.97 -26.23 -21.76
N ILE A 157 3.52 -27.27 -21.07
CA ILE A 157 3.11 -28.54 -21.69
C ILE A 157 1.88 -28.31 -22.61
N ILE A 158 0.90 -27.54 -22.16
CA ILE A 158 -0.28 -27.20 -22.96
C ILE A 158 0.12 -26.40 -24.20
N PHE A 159 1.00 -25.43 -24.08
CA PHE A 159 1.53 -24.68 -25.22
C PHE A 159 2.17 -25.60 -26.27
N GLN A 160 3.00 -26.55 -25.84
CA GLN A 160 3.61 -27.54 -26.72
C GLN A 160 2.57 -28.43 -27.40
N GLN A 161 1.59 -28.94 -26.65
CA GLN A 161 0.55 -29.82 -27.18
C GLN A 161 -0.36 -29.14 -28.20
N GLN A 162 -0.71 -27.86 -27.93
CA GLN A 162 -1.60 -27.11 -28.82
C GLN A 162 -0.89 -26.34 -29.92
N GLN A 163 0.45 -26.33 -29.94
CA GLN A 163 1.28 -25.54 -30.85
C GLN A 163 0.88 -24.06 -30.88
N LYS A 164 0.49 -23.53 -29.71
CA LYS A 164 0.09 -22.14 -29.49
C LYS A 164 0.75 -21.64 -28.23
N VAL A 165 1.19 -20.39 -28.25
CA VAL A 165 1.79 -19.69 -27.11
C VAL A 165 1.14 -18.33 -26.96
N ASP A 166 1.24 -17.74 -25.77
CA ASP A 166 0.84 -16.36 -25.55
C ASP A 166 1.95 -15.36 -25.92
N TYR A 167 1.62 -14.09 -25.93
CA TYR A 167 2.59 -13.02 -26.24
C TYR A 167 3.75 -12.96 -25.24
N ASN A 168 3.51 -13.28 -23.97
CA ASN A 168 4.56 -13.28 -22.96
C ASN A 168 5.59 -14.38 -23.21
N GLU A 169 5.15 -15.58 -23.59
CA GLU A 169 6.07 -16.68 -23.95
C GLU A 169 6.89 -16.34 -25.19
N ILE A 170 6.29 -15.67 -26.19
CA ILE A 170 7.03 -15.16 -27.36
C ILE A 170 8.11 -14.17 -26.94
N LEU A 171 7.78 -13.20 -26.07
CA LEU A 171 8.72 -12.22 -25.58
C LEU A 171 9.85 -12.84 -24.76
N LEU A 172 9.53 -13.77 -23.88
CA LEU A 172 10.52 -14.50 -23.08
C LEU A 172 11.45 -15.33 -23.98
N ALA A 173 10.91 -16.01 -24.98
CA ALA A 173 11.68 -16.76 -25.96
C ALA A 173 12.60 -15.84 -26.78
N ALA A 174 12.12 -14.67 -27.22
CA ALA A 174 12.92 -13.67 -27.90
C ALA A 174 14.05 -13.14 -27.01
N CYS A 175 13.76 -12.78 -25.76
CA CYS A 175 14.78 -12.38 -24.79
C CYS A 175 15.84 -13.47 -24.56
N ALA A 176 15.43 -14.73 -24.50
CA ALA A 176 16.36 -15.86 -24.33
C ALA A 176 17.22 -16.08 -25.58
N ALA A 177 16.63 -15.94 -26.78
CA ALA A 177 17.35 -16.10 -28.05
C ALA A 177 18.42 -15.03 -28.29
N LEU A 178 18.29 -13.82 -27.71
CA LEU A 178 19.29 -12.77 -27.79
C LEU A 178 20.51 -12.98 -26.88
N GLY A 179 20.42 -13.87 -25.88
CA GLY A 179 21.50 -14.11 -24.93
C GLY A 179 21.57 -13.07 -23.81
N GLN A 180 22.75 -12.89 -23.23
CA GLN A 180 23.02 -11.89 -22.18
C GLN A 180 23.85 -10.76 -22.76
N ALA A 181 23.85 -9.57 -22.13
CA ALA A 181 24.61 -8.41 -22.58
C ALA A 181 26.12 -8.71 -22.65
N GLU A 182 26.64 -9.48 -21.68
CA GLU A 182 28.05 -9.88 -21.59
C GLU A 182 28.41 -11.02 -22.55
N ASN A 183 27.42 -11.77 -23.05
CA ASN A 183 27.58 -12.89 -23.98
C ASN A 183 26.39 -12.93 -24.97
N PRO A 184 26.33 -12.01 -25.92
CA PRO A 184 25.28 -11.94 -26.91
C PRO A 184 25.29 -13.15 -27.83
N SER A 185 24.12 -13.57 -28.28
CA SER A 185 23.99 -14.67 -29.25
C SER A 185 24.38 -14.19 -30.66
N ASP A 186 24.65 -15.15 -31.57
CA ASP A 186 24.84 -14.85 -33.00
C ASP A 186 23.64 -14.09 -33.60
N LEU A 187 22.44 -14.37 -33.09
CA LEU A 187 21.23 -13.66 -33.51
C LEU A 187 21.28 -12.20 -33.07
N ALA A 188 21.66 -11.92 -31.83
CA ALA A 188 21.78 -10.55 -31.32
C ALA A 188 22.81 -9.76 -32.15
N LEU A 189 23.98 -10.34 -32.43
CA LEU A 189 25.01 -9.70 -33.25
C LEU A 189 24.54 -9.40 -34.68
N ARG A 190 23.75 -10.29 -35.28
CA ARG A 190 23.17 -10.07 -36.61
C ARG A 190 22.12 -8.96 -36.61
N LEU A 191 21.27 -8.89 -35.57
CA LEU A 191 20.26 -7.85 -35.44
C LEU A 191 20.88 -6.49 -35.18
N ASP A 192 21.90 -6.42 -34.32
CA ASP A 192 22.67 -5.19 -34.05
C ASP A 192 23.27 -4.60 -35.35
N TYR A 193 23.76 -5.48 -36.24
CA TYR A 193 24.30 -5.05 -37.54
C TYR A 193 23.20 -4.62 -38.56
N GLN A 194 21.95 -5.08 -38.37
CA GLN A 194 20.87 -4.84 -39.33
C GLN A 194 19.90 -3.73 -38.91
N ILE A 195 19.77 -3.50 -37.59
CA ILE A 195 18.82 -2.53 -37.04
C ILE A 195 19.58 -1.24 -36.73
N GLU A 196 19.34 -0.21 -37.55
CA GLU A 196 19.94 1.12 -37.36
C GLU A 196 19.07 2.03 -36.50
N HIS A 197 17.75 1.83 -36.52
CA HIS A 197 16.79 2.67 -35.81
C HIS A 197 15.70 1.84 -35.17
N LEU A 198 15.32 2.17 -33.93
CA LEU A 198 14.21 1.55 -33.21
C LEU A 198 13.22 2.63 -32.76
N LEU A 199 12.02 2.62 -33.32
CA LEU A 199 10.94 3.51 -32.93
C LEU A 199 9.92 2.75 -32.11
N ILE A 200 9.60 3.28 -30.92
CA ILE A 200 8.64 2.66 -30.00
C ILE A 200 7.47 3.62 -29.86
N ASP A 201 6.30 3.18 -30.30
CA ASP A 201 5.04 3.88 -30.10
C ASP A 201 4.44 3.50 -28.75
N GLU A 202 3.70 4.42 -28.13
CA GLU A 202 2.99 4.23 -26.83
C GLU A 202 3.91 3.64 -25.74
N PHE A 203 5.12 4.21 -25.58
CA PHE A 203 6.14 3.71 -24.65
C PHE A 203 5.62 3.56 -23.21
N GLN A 204 4.66 4.39 -22.79
CA GLN A 204 4.03 4.31 -21.46
C GLN A 204 3.30 2.98 -21.22
N ASP A 205 2.89 2.27 -22.27
CA ASP A 205 2.19 0.97 -22.16
C ASP A 205 3.14 -0.23 -22.26
N THR A 206 4.46 0.05 -22.34
CA THR A 206 5.50 -0.98 -22.45
C THR A 206 5.63 -1.76 -21.14
N SER A 207 5.48 -3.08 -21.20
CA SER A 207 5.70 -3.99 -20.07
C SER A 207 7.18 -4.14 -19.73
N SER A 208 7.49 -4.59 -18.50
CA SER A 208 8.88 -4.84 -18.08
C SER A 208 9.62 -5.85 -18.97
N THR A 209 8.92 -6.87 -19.50
CA THR A 209 9.52 -7.86 -20.40
C THR A 209 9.80 -7.27 -21.79
N GLN A 210 8.93 -6.39 -22.29
CA GLN A 210 9.18 -5.64 -23.53
C GLN A 210 10.37 -4.70 -23.36
N LEU A 211 10.46 -4.01 -22.22
CA LEU A 211 11.62 -3.16 -21.91
C LEU A 211 12.91 -3.96 -21.90
N GLN A 212 12.93 -5.14 -21.26
CA GLN A 212 14.10 -6.04 -21.29
C GLN A 212 14.49 -6.47 -22.72
N LEU A 213 13.52 -6.70 -23.60
CA LEU A 213 13.79 -7.01 -25.00
C LEU A 213 14.47 -5.83 -25.72
N ILE A 214 13.96 -4.61 -25.50
CA ILE A 214 14.51 -3.38 -26.04
C ILE A 214 15.95 -3.16 -25.55
N GLU A 215 16.19 -3.29 -24.23
CA GLU A 215 17.51 -3.17 -23.61
C GLU A 215 18.52 -4.16 -24.21
N LYS A 216 18.10 -5.41 -24.47
CA LYS A 216 18.95 -6.42 -25.11
C LYS A 216 19.23 -6.11 -26.57
N LEU A 217 18.26 -5.57 -27.32
CA LEU A 217 18.44 -5.18 -28.73
C LEU A 217 19.37 -3.97 -28.87
N THR A 218 19.40 -3.08 -27.88
CA THR A 218 20.18 -1.83 -27.91
C THR A 218 21.43 -1.87 -27.03
N ALA A 219 21.80 -3.01 -26.49
CA ALA A 219 22.89 -3.14 -25.53
C ALA A 219 24.26 -2.68 -26.02
N GLY A 220 24.49 -2.69 -27.34
CA GLY A 220 25.73 -2.21 -27.96
C GLY A 220 25.69 -0.75 -28.42
N TRP A 221 24.54 -0.12 -28.36
CA TRP A 221 24.35 1.22 -28.94
C TRP A 221 24.93 2.32 -28.06
N GLN A 222 25.58 3.32 -28.69
CA GLN A 222 26.13 4.48 -28.00
C GLN A 222 25.28 5.73 -28.30
N ASN A 223 25.30 6.71 -27.39
CA ASN A 223 24.49 7.95 -27.50
C ASN A 223 24.78 8.82 -28.76
N GLN A 224 25.64 8.37 -29.63
CA GLN A 224 26.02 9.10 -30.88
C GLN A 224 25.61 8.34 -32.14
N ASP A 225 24.93 7.19 -32.00
CA ASP A 225 24.61 6.32 -33.13
C ASP A 225 23.25 6.63 -33.79
N GLY A 226 22.57 7.74 -33.38
CA GLY A 226 21.29 8.13 -33.97
C GLY A 226 20.81 9.51 -33.59
#